data_40fbb7cf4dde9a10064c1f39bb3a4641
#
_entry.id   40fbb7cf4dde9a10064c1f39bb3a4641
#
_cell.length_a   1.000
_cell.length_b   1.000
_cell.length_c   1.000
_cell.angle_alpha   90.00
_cell.angle_beta   90.00
_cell.angle_gamma   90.00
#
_symmetry.space_group_name_H-M   'P 1'
#
loop_
_entity.id
_entity.type
_entity.pdbx_description
1 polymer ?
#
loop_
_entity_poly.entity_id
_entity_poly.type
_entity_poly.pdbx_seq_one_letter_code
_entity_poly.pdbx_strand_id
1 'polypeptide(L)'
;LRCLVGSEMCIRDRLRELPNVKKVFIRSGIRFDYLIYDEDRTFLRELCEHHVSGQLKVAPEHISDAVLEKMGKPRVEVYKRFVKAYQDMNEKLGKKQYLVPYLMSSHPGSTLKEAVELAEFLRDLGYMPEQVQDFYPTPSTISTCMYYTGLDPRTMQPVYVAVNPHEKAMQRALIQYRNPKNYDLVVEALTKAGRTDLIGFDKHCLVRPRGIGYGRTNAKDRYAVGDKNRRTAGGGNNRGRANASEKKNTKKTIRNVHHKKAGAGKK
;
A
#
# COMPACT_ATOMS: atom_id res chain seq x y z
N LEU A 1 -11.82 12.62 -26.24
CA LEU A 1 -10.80 12.55 -25.16
C LEU A 1 -10.17 13.92 -24.85
N ARG A 2 -9.88 14.76 -25.86
CA ARG A 2 -9.35 16.12 -25.64
C ARG A 2 -10.25 17.02 -24.78
N CYS A 3 -11.57 16.86 -24.85
CA CYS A 3 -12.50 17.71 -24.09
C CYS A 3 -12.48 17.44 -22.58
N LEU A 4 -12.30 16.20 -22.14
CA LEU A 4 -12.27 15.86 -20.70
C LEU A 4 -10.95 16.26 -20.04
N VAL A 5 -9.83 16.01 -20.72
CA VAL A 5 -8.49 16.38 -20.22
C VAL A 5 -8.30 17.90 -20.29
N GLY A 6 -8.73 18.54 -21.37
CA GLY A 6 -8.62 19.99 -21.52
C GLY A 6 -9.43 20.80 -20.51
N SER A 7 -10.65 20.36 -20.18
CA SER A 7 -11.48 21.09 -19.21
C SER A 7 -10.95 20.99 -17.78
N GLU A 8 -10.38 19.87 -17.39
CA GLU A 8 -9.78 19.72 -16.05
C GLU A 8 -8.48 20.53 -15.91
N MET A 9 -7.66 20.63 -16.95
CA MET A 9 -6.49 21.51 -16.96
C MET A 9 -6.91 22.98 -16.82
N CYS A 10 -7.90 23.43 -17.60
CA CYS A 10 -8.41 24.79 -17.53
C CYS A 10 -8.95 25.17 -16.14
N ILE A 11 -9.63 24.24 -15.45
CA ILE A 11 -10.12 24.47 -14.08
C ILE A 11 -8.94 24.66 -13.12
N ARG A 12 -7.93 23.81 -13.21
CA ARG A 12 -6.74 23.87 -12.33
C ARG A 12 -5.92 25.13 -12.58
N ASP A 13 -5.72 25.52 -13.83
CA ASP A 13 -5.03 26.74 -14.21
C ASP A 13 -5.74 27.97 -13.66
N ARG A 14 -7.06 28.07 -13.87
CA ARG A 14 -7.88 29.14 -13.29
C ARG A 14 -7.78 29.19 -11.76
N LEU A 15 -7.77 28.05 -11.09
CA LEU A 15 -7.61 28.01 -9.63
C LEU A 15 -6.22 28.50 -9.21
N ARG A 16 -5.18 28.24 -9.99
CA ARG A 16 -3.82 28.74 -9.71
C ARG A 16 -3.68 30.25 -9.91
N GLU A 17 -4.44 30.82 -10.83
CA GLU A 17 -4.45 32.26 -11.12
C GLU A 17 -5.21 33.10 -10.08
N LEU A 18 -6.01 32.45 -9.21
CA LEU A 18 -6.77 33.16 -8.19
C LEU A 18 -5.85 33.84 -7.17
N PRO A 19 -6.13 35.12 -6.80
CA PRO A 19 -5.42 35.79 -5.74
C PRO A 19 -5.48 34.97 -4.44
N ASN A 20 -4.36 34.86 -3.75
CA ASN A 20 -4.24 34.12 -2.49
C ASN A 20 -4.23 32.57 -2.60
N VAL A 21 -4.35 31.97 -3.76
CA VAL A 21 -4.14 30.55 -3.98
C VAL A 21 -2.66 30.29 -4.24
N LYS A 22 -1.98 29.64 -3.30
CA LYS A 22 -0.55 29.33 -3.41
C LYS A 22 -0.29 28.05 -4.20
N LYS A 23 -1.13 27.02 -3.99
CA LYS A 23 -0.97 25.71 -4.63
C LYS A 23 -2.32 25.01 -4.76
N VAL A 24 -2.48 24.26 -5.86
CA VAL A 24 -3.66 23.41 -6.12
C VAL A 24 -3.19 21.98 -6.25
N PHE A 25 -3.52 21.13 -5.28
CA PHE A 25 -3.11 19.74 -5.27
C PHE A 25 -4.24 18.80 -5.65
N ILE A 26 -3.92 17.77 -6.45
CA ILE A 26 -4.80 16.64 -6.70
C ILE A 26 -4.68 15.67 -5.54
N ARG A 27 -5.78 15.46 -4.80
CA ARG A 27 -5.84 14.60 -3.63
C ARG A 27 -6.49 13.25 -3.94
N SER A 28 -7.34 13.19 -4.93
CA SER A 28 -7.93 11.96 -5.46
C SER A 28 -6.93 11.19 -6.33
N GLY A 29 -7.19 9.90 -6.55
CA GLY A 29 -6.42 9.12 -7.52
C GLY A 29 -6.65 9.62 -8.95
N ILE A 30 -5.68 9.37 -9.82
CA ILE A 30 -5.78 9.66 -11.25
C ILE A 30 -5.95 8.37 -12.06
N ARG A 31 -6.55 8.49 -13.23
CA ARG A 31 -6.65 7.42 -14.24
C ARG A 31 -5.34 7.34 -15.02
N PHE A 32 -4.35 6.63 -14.46
CA PHE A 32 -3.03 6.46 -15.03
C PHE A 32 -3.07 5.76 -16.40
N ASP A 33 -4.06 4.91 -16.61
CA ASP A 33 -4.31 4.18 -17.85
C ASP A 33 -4.66 5.09 -19.03
N TYR A 34 -5.35 6.19 -18.79
CA TYR A 34 -5.59 7.21 -19.82
C TYR A 34 -4.40 8.15 -19.98
N LEU A 35 -3.73 8.46 -18.89
CA LEU A 35 -2.60 9.38 -18.91
C LEU A 35 -1.43 8.87 -19.74
N ILE A 36 -1.23 7.55 -19.81
CA ILE A 36 -0.16 6.95 -20.60
C ILE A 36 -0.31 7.17 -22.12
N TYR A 37 -1.52 7.53 -22.57
CA TYR A 37 -1.81 7.87 -23.98
C TYR A 37 -1.67 9.37 -24.28
N ASP A 38 -1.20 10.18 -23.32
CA ASP A 38 -0.81 11.56 -23.51
C ASP A 38 0.56 11.58 -24.21
N GLU A 39 0.56 11.70 -25.55
CA GLU A 39 1.74 11.48 -26.39
C GLU A 39 2.86 12.49 -26.10
N ASP A 40 2.51 13.75 -25.89
CA ASP A 40 3.45 14.85 -25.62
C ASP A 40 3.79 14.97 -24.12
N ARG A 41 3.13 14.17 -23.25
CA ARG A 41 3.35 14.15 -21.79
C ARG A 41 3.22 15.50 -21.11
N THR A 42 2.50 16.43 -21.71
CA THR A 42 2.28 17.77 -21.16
C THR A 42 1.49 17.70 -19.87
N PHE A 43 0.42 16.88 -19.82
CA PHE A 43 -0.36 16.68 -18.64
C PHE A 43 0.43 16.03 -17.50
N LEU A 44 1.22 14.99 -17.80
CA LEU A 44 2.07 14.33 -16.80
C LEU A 44 3.09 15.29 -16.20
N ARG A 45 3.70 16.13 -17.04
CA ARG A 45 4.66 17.14 -16.60
C ARG A 45 4.00 18.15 -15.66
N GLU A 46 2.89 18.72 -16.07
CA GLU A 46 2.17 19.71 -15.27
C GLU A 46 1.65 19.13 -13.94
N LEU A 47 1.14 17.89 -13.98
CA LEU A 47 0.74 17.15 -12.80
C LEU A 47 1.89 17.07 -11.77
N CYS A 48 3.08 16.61 -12.21
CA CYS A 48 4.24 16.47 -11.33
C CYS A 48 4.77 17.83 -10.88
N GLU A 49 4.74 18.83 -11.74
CA GLU A 49 5.31 20.14 -11.46
C GLU A 49 4.49 20.93 -10.44
N HIS A 50 3.16 20.88 -10.54
CA HIS A 50 2.27 21.79 -9.83
C HIS A 50 1.25 21.12 -8.90
N HIS A 51 0.84 19.89 -9.19
CA HIS A 51 -0.36 19.30 -8.58
C HIS A 51 -0.13 18.12 -7.65
N VAL A 52 1.11 17.66 -7.48
CA VAL A 52 1.48 16.59 -6.55
C VAL A 52 2.20 17.17 -5.33
N SER A 53 1.65 16.91 -4.14
CA SER A 53 2.21 17.40 -2.87
C SER A 53 3.31 16.53 -2.26
N GLY A 54 3.89 15.61 -3.05
CA GLY A 54 4.88 14.61 -2.60
C GLY A 54 4.40 13.17 -2.77
N GLN A 55 3.10 12.93 -2.76
CA GLN A 55 2.51 11.62 -2.99
C GLN A 55 1.37 11.69 -4.00
N LEU A 56 1.38 10.78 -4.96
CA LEU A 56 0.31 10.59 -5.93
C LEU A 56 -0.36 9.24 -5.71
N LYS A 57 -1.66 9.24 -5.47
CA LYS A 57 -2.45 8.02 -5.33
C LYS A 57 -2.84 7.49 -6.70
N VAL A 58 -2.65 6.20 -6.91
CA VAL A 58 -3.07 5.48 -8.12
C VAL A 58 -3.72 4.16 -7.73
N ALA A 59 -4.68 3.70 -8.51
CA ALA A 59 -5.45 2.51 -8.21
C ALA A 59 -5.21 1.40 -9.26
N PRO A 60 -4.04 0.74 -9.27
CA PRO A 60 -3.84 -0.47 -10.05
C PRO A 60 -4.70 -1.63 -9.56
N GLU A 61 -4.98 -1.66 -8.26
CA GLU A 61 -5.77 -2.62 -7.50
C GLU A 61 -5.22 -4.03 -7.45
N HIS A 62 -4.63 -4.54 -8.51
CA HIS A 62 -3.93 -5.83 -8.58
C HIS A 62 -2.80 -5.78 -9.61
N ILE A 63 -1.99 -6.86 -9.71
CA ILE A 63 -0.91 -6.98 -10.69
C ILE A 63 -1.02 -8.23 -11.55
N SER A 64 -1.85 -9.20 -11.18
CA SER A 64 -2.12 -10.36 -12.01
C SER A 64 -3.11 -10.00 -13.11
N ASP A 65 -2.72 -10.22 -14.38
CA ASP A 65 -3.57 -9.91 -15.53
C ASP A 65 -4.88 -10.68 -15.51
N ALA A 66 -4.89 -11.90 -14.96
CA ALA A 66 -6.11 -12.71 -14.81
C ALA A 66 -7.14 -12.03 -13.89
N VAL A 67 -6.68 -11.41 -12.81
CA VAL A 67 -7.55 -10.67 -11.88
C VAL A 67 -7.94 -9.32 -12.46
N LEU A 68 -7.00 -8.61 -13.07
CA LEU A 68 -7.24 -7.31 -13.71
C LEU A 68 -8.29 -7.40 -14.82
N GLU A 69 -8.30 -8.48 -15.59
CA GLU A 69 -9.33 -8.77 -16.60
C GLU A 69 -10.72 -8.89 -15.96
N LYS A 70 -10.84 -9.59 -14.82
CA LYS A 70 -12.10 -9.70 -14.08
C LYS A 70 -12.53 -8.36 -13.49
N MET A 71 -11.59 -7.52 -13.09
CA MET A 71 -11.86 -6.14 -12.63
C MET A 71 -12.23 -5.19 -13.78
N GLY A 72 -12.03 -5.57 -15.04
CA GLY A 72 -12.16 -4.65 -16.19
C GLY A 72 -11.09 -3.56 -16.19
N LYS A 73 -9.91 -3.86 -15.65
CA LYS A 73 -8.75 -2.98 -15.58
C LYS A 73 -7.76 -3.29 -16.72
N PRO A 74 -6.93 -2.34 -17.11
CA PRO A 74 -5.85 -2.60 -18.06
C PRO A 74 -4.83 -3.57 -17.49
N ARG A 75 -4.10 -4.24 -18.37
CA ARG A 75 -3.02 -5.18 -17.98
C ARG A 75 -1.94 -4.47 -17.16
N VAL A 76 -1.23 -5.25 -16.36
CA VAL A 76 -0.16 -4.75 -15.47
C VAL A 76 0.93 -3.97 -16.19
N GLU A 77 1.18 -4.28 -17.45
CA GLU A 77 2.17 -3.59 -18.26
C GLU A 77 1.87 -2.09 -18.41
N VAL A 78 0.60 -1.72 -18.52
CA VAL A 78 0.18 -0.31 -18.57
C VAL A 78 0.58 0.42 -17.28
N TYR A 79 0.39 -0.25 -16.14
CA TYR A 79 0.80 0.30 -14.85
C TYR A 79 2.34 0.45 -14.75
N LYS A 80 3.10 -0.56 -15.16
CA LYS A 80 4.57 -0.51 -15.16
C LYS A 80 5.10 0.61 -16.06
N ARG A 81 4.52 0.78 -17.24
CA ARG A 81 4.86 1.89 -18.15
C ARG A 81 4.58 3.25 -17.52
N PHE A 82 3.45 3.38 -16.82
CA PHE A 82 3.11 4.60 -16.10
C PHE A 82 4.11 4.88 -14.95
N VAL A 83 4.44 3.87 -14.14
CA VAL A 83 5.42 4.01 -13.04
C VAL A 83 6.74 4.55 -13.57
N LYS A 84 7.24 3.96 -14.66
CA LYS A 84 8.48 4.40 -15.31
C LYS A 84 8.37 5.84 -15.81
N ALA A 85 7.30 6.17 -16.54
CA ALA A 85 7.10 7.53 -17.05
C ALA A 85 7.03 8.58 -15.92
N TYR A 86 6.40 8.22 -14.81
CA TYR A 86 6.31 9.08 -13.63
C TYR A 86 7.67 9.28 -12.95
N GLN A 87 8.46 8.22 -12.81
CA GLN A 87 9.82 8.29 -12.26
C GLN A 87 10.73 9.15 -13.14
N ASP A 88 10.77 8.87 -14.44
CA ASP A 88 11.56 9.65 -15.43
C ASP A 88 11.18 11.14 -15.40
N MET A 89 9.88 11.46 -15.25
CA MET A 89 9.42 12.84 -15.16
C MET A 89 9.89 13.52 -13.87
N ASN A 90 9.82 12.83 -12.73
CA ASN A 90 10.29 13.36 -11.45
C ASN A 90 11.81 13.62 -11.47
N GLU A 91 12.59 12.72 -12.07
CA GLU A 91 14.03 12.93 -12.25
C GLU A 91 14.31 14.18 -13.08
N LYS A 92 13.63 14.34 -14.23
CA LYS A 92 13.77 15.53 -15.09
C LYS A 92 13.42 16.84 -14.39
N LEU A 93 12.41 16.79 -13.49
CA LEU A 93 11.98 17.96 -12.71
C LEU A 93 12.73 18.16 -11.40
N GLY A 94 13.67 17.25 -11.04
CA GLY A 94 14.41 17.29 -9.77
C GLY A 94 13.50 17.15 -8.54
N LYS A 95 12.35 16.46 -8.68
CA LYS A 95 11.36 16.32 -7.61
C LYS A 95 11.41 14.96 -6.95
N LYS A 96 11.16 14.93 -5.64
CA LYS A 96 11.03 13.72 -4.84
C LYS A 96 9.55 13.46 -4.55
N GLN A 97 8.89 12.76 -5.48
CA GLN A 97 7.48 12.40 -5.36
C GLN A 97 7.33 10.89 -5.47
N TYR A 98 6.40 10.33 -4.71
CA TYR A 98 6.20 8.89 -4.59
C TYR A 98 4.81 8.48 -5.06
N LEU A 99 4.71 7.31 -5.69
CA LEU A 99 3.43 6.68 -5.98
C LEU A 99 2.94 5.91 -4.76
N VAL A 100 1.66 6.05 -4.46
CA VAL A 100 0.96 5.27 -3.45
C VAL A 100 -0.06 4.39 -4.15
N PRO A 101 0.29 3.13 -4.48
CA PRO A 101 -0.62 2.21 -5.13
C PRO A 101 -1.71 1.77 -4.16
N TYR A 102 -2.94 1.85 -4.62
CA TYR A 102 -4.10 1.30 -3.93
C TYR A 102 -4.32 -0.13 -4.42
N LEU A 103 -4.32 -1.08 -3.49
CA LEU A 103 -4.40 -2.50 -3.76
C LEU A 103 -5.58 -3.12 -3.05
N MET A 104 -6.18 -4.12 -3.70
CA MET A 104 -7.36 -4.83 -3.22
C MET A 104 -7.06 -6.32 -3.10
N SER A 105 -7.47 -6.94 -1.99
CA SER A 105 -7.42 -8.38 -1.79
C SER A 105 -8.78 -9.03 -2.05
N SER A 106 -8.77 -10.31 -2.34
CA SER A 106 -9.97 -11.17 -2.39
C SER A 106 -11.02 -10.75 -3.43
N HIS A 107 -10.62 -10.08 -4.51
CA HIS A 107 -11.50 -9.84 -5.65
C HIS A 107 -11.88 -11.16 -6.32
N PRO A 108 -13.10 -11.32 -6.86
CA PRO A 108 -13.42 -12.48 -7.71
C PRO A 108 -12.36 -12.73 -8.78
N GLY A 109 -11.89 -13.98 -8.87
CA GLY A 109 -10.77 -14.37 -9.71
C GLY A 109 -9.40 -14.36 -9.02
N SER A 110 -9.29 -13.81 -7.80
CA SER A 110 -8.04 -13.82 -7.03
C SER A 110 -7.97 -15.05 -6.14
N THR A 111 -7.12 -16.01 -6.49
CA THR A 111 -6.77 -17.14 -5.64
C THR A 111 -5.54 -16.83 -4.79
N LEU A 112 -5.11 -17.77 -3.95
CA LEU A 112 -3.85 -17.62 -3.21
C LEU A 112 -2.63 -17.48 -4.14
N LYS A 113 -2.67 -18.04 -5.35
CA LYS A 113 -1.59 -17.92 -6.33
C LYS A 113 -1.42 -16.46 -6.75
N GLU A 114 -2.48 -15.80 -7.20
CA GLU A 114 -2.44 -14.39 -7.61
C GLU A 114 -2.13 -13.46 -6.42
N ALA A 115 -2.56 -13.81 -5.22
CA ALA A 115 -2.21 -13.07 -4.01
C ALA A 115 -0.71 -13.17 -3.67
N VAL A 116 -0.08 -14.32 -3.92
CA VAL A 116 1.37 -14.51 -3.78
C VAL A 116 2.12 -13.70 -4.85
N GLU A 117 1.68 -13.73 -6.11
CA GLU A 117 2.24 -12.90 -7.19
C GLU A 117 2.25 -11.41 -6.79
N LEU A 118 1.16 -10.93 -6.19
CA LEU A 118 1.06 -9.56 -5.71
C LEU A 118 2.06 -9.28 -4.57
N ALA A 119 2.23 -10.22 -3.65
CA ALA A 119 3.19 -10.09 -2.55
C ALA A 119 4.64 -10.06 -3.05
N GLU A 120 4.99 -10.89 -4.06
CA GLU A 120 6.30 -10.88 -4.71
C GLU A 120 6.56 -9.54 -5.40
N PHE A 121 5.60 -9.02 -6.13
CA PHE A 121 5.70 -7.70 -6.76
C PHE A 121 5.95 -6.60 -5.73
N LEU A 122 5.24 -6.61 -4.60
CA LEU A 122 5.44 -5.63 -3.52
C LEU A 122 6.81 -5.75 -2.87
N ARG A 123 7.33 -6.98 -2.74
CA ARG A 123 8.69 -7.23 -2.27
C ARG A 123 9.70 -6.58 -3.21
N ASP A 124 9.57 -6.81 -4.51
CA ASP A 124 10.51 -6.33 -5.52
C ASP A 124 10.44 -4.79 -5.65
N LEU A 125 9.26 -4.22 -5.49
CA LEU A 125 9.06 -2.77 -5.43
C LEU A 125 9.61 -2.14 -4.13
N GLY A 126 9.89 -2.96 -3.09
CA GLY A 126 10.33 -2.47 -1.78
C GLY A 126 9.26 -1.72 -1.01
N TYR A 127 8.01 -1.77 -1.46
CA TYR A 127 6.86 -1.07 -0.88
C TYR A 127 5.96 -2.01 -0.10
N MET A 128 5.42 -1.53 1.01
CA MET A 128 4.38 -2.22 1.76
C MET A 128 3.24 -1.25 2.05
N PRO A 129 2.03 -1.53 1.57
CA PRO A 129 0.88 -0.67 1.82
C PRO A 129 0.49 -0.71 3.31
N GLU A 130 0.26 0.47 3.89
CA GLU A 130 -0.24 0.59 5.26
C GLU A 130 -1.71 0.16 5.34
N GLN A 131 -2.48 0.48 4.29
CA GLN A 131 -3.90 0.15 4.18
C GLN A 131 -4.12 -0.79 3.00
N VAL A 132 -4.84 -1.87 3.25
CA VAL A 132 -5.31 -2.82 2.24
C VAL A 132 -6.81 -2.90 2.35
N GLN A 133 -7.48 -2.86 1.20
CA GLN A 133 -8.92 -3.04 1.12
C GLN A 133 -9.22 -4.46 0.66
N ASP A 134 -10.10 -5.15 1.39
CA ASP A 134 -10.71 -6.37 0.88
C ASP A 134 -11.81 -6.01 -0.11
N PHE A 135 -12.03 -6.86 -1.09
CA PHE A 135 -13.16 -6.71 -1.99
C PHE A 135 -14.47 -6.66 -1.18
N TYR A 136 -15.22 -5.61 -1.41
CA TYR A 136 -16.57 -5.43 -0.88
C TYR A 136 -17.58 -5.35 -2.03
N PRO A 137 -18.60 -6.21 -2.05
CA PRO A 137 -19.59 -6.22 -3.14
C PRO A 137 -20.36 -4.90 -3.16
N THR A 138 -20.16 -4.10 -4.20
CA THR A 138 -20.90 -2.85 -4.42
C THR A 138 -22.04 -3.10 -5.39
N PRO A 139 -23.27 -2.70 -5.10
CA PRO A 139 -24.41 -2.89 -6.01
C PRO A 139 -24.13 -2.39 -7.44
N SER A 140 -24.74 -3.03 -8.41
CA SER A 140 -24.68 -2.68 -9.84
C SER A 140 -23.28 -2.80 -10.48
N THR A 141 -22.39 -3.62 -9.92
CA THR A 141 -21.08 -3.91 -10.52
C THR A 141 -20.98 -5.34 -11.03
N ILE A 142 -20.20 -5.54 -12.10
CA ILE A 142 -19.90 -6.88 -12.65
C ILE A 142 -19.21 -7.74 -11.60
N SER A 143 -18.28 -7.18 -10.83
CA SER A 143 -17.56 -7.88 -9.75
C SER A 143 -18.52 -8.39 -8.67
N THR A 144 -19.57 -7.66 -8.35
CA THR A 144 -20.59 -8.11 -7.40
C THR A 144 -21.42 -9.26 -7.98
N CYS A 145 -21.75 -9.21 -9.27
CA CYS A 145 -22.38 -10.34 -9.94
C CYS A 145 -21.51 -11.61 -9.86
N MET A 146 -20.23 -11.50 -10.21
CA MET A 146 -19.28 -12.62 -10.07
C MET A 146 -19.19 -13.14 -8.64
N TYR A 147 -19.18 -12.24 -7.64
CA TYR A 147 -19.07 -12.61 -6.24
C TYR A 147 -20.23 -13.47 -5.75
N TYR A 148 -21.47 -13.15 -6.14
CA TYR A 148 -22.66 -13.88 -5.69
C TYR A 148 -22.99 -15.10 -6.57
N THR A 149 -22.67 -15.04 -7.85
CA THR A 149 -23.03 -16.13 -8.78
C THR A 149 -21.90 -17.14 -9.00
N GLY A 150 -20.65 -16.78 -8.75
CA GLY A 150 -19.48 -17.57 -9.12
C GLY A 150 -19.27 -17.65 -10.63
N LEU A 151 -19.93 -16.79 -11.41
CA LEU A 151 -19.87 -16.78 -12.89
C LEU A 151 -19.47 -15.37 -13.37
N ASP A 152 -18.65 -15.31 -14.43
CA ASP A 152 -18.41 -14.06 -15.16
C ASP A 152 -19.62 -13.79 -16.09
N PRO A 153 -20.40 -12.74 -15.84
CA PRO A 153 -21.61 -12.49 -16.63
C PRO A 153 -21.34 -12.12 -18.10
N ARG A 154 -20.09 -11.83 -18.47
CA ARG A 154 -19.69 -11.54 -19.85
C ARG A 154 -19.44 -12.81 -20.67
N THR A 155 -18.98 -13.87 -20.02
CA THR A 155 -18.55 -15.12 -20.68
C THR A 155 -19.31 -16.35 -20.20
N MET A 156 -20.07 -16.23 -19.10
CA MET A 156 -20.73 -17.29 -18.36
C MET A 156 -19.78 -18.40 -17.87
N GLN A 157 -18.50 -18.09 -17.78
CA GLN A 157 -17.51 -19.02 -17.27
C GLN A 157 -17.41 -18.95 -15.75
N PRO A 158 -17.12 -20.06 -15.05
CA PRO A 158 -16.88 -20.08 -13.62
C PRO A 158 -15.76 -19.13 -13.22
N VAL A 159 -15.96 -18.41 -12.11
CA VAL A 159 -14.98 -17.52 -11.50
C VAL A 159 -14.78 -17.94 -10.05
N TYR A 160 -13.52 -18.12 -9.68
CA TYR A 160 -13.18 -18.40 -8.30
C TYR A 160 -13.55 -17.19 -7.39
N VAL A 161 -14.14 -17.49 -6.24
CA VAL A 161 -14.50 -16.49 -5.23
C VAL A 161 -14.03 -16.95 -3.86
N ALA A 162 -13.19 -16.16 -3.22
CA ALA A 162 -12.77 -16.39 -1.84
C ALA A 162 -13.94 -16.08 -0.89
N VAL A 163 -14.75 -17.09 -0.57
CA VAL A 163 -15.90 -16.95 0.35
C VAL A 163 -15.47 -17.10 1.80
N ASN A 164 -14.48 -17.98 2.05
CA ASN A 164 -14.02 -18.28 3.40
C ASN A 164 -13.31 -17.06 4.03
N PRO A 165 -13.76 -16.57 5.21
CA PRO A 165 -13.11 -15.44 5.89
C PRO A 165 -11.63 -15.67 6.21
N HIS A 166 -11.23 -16.91 6.51
CA HIS A 166 -9.85 -17.25 6.77
C HIS A 166 -8.97 -17.11 5.53
N GLU A 167 -9.48 -17.51 4.38
CA GLU A 167 -8.79 -17.33 3.12
C GLU A 167 -8.66 -15.86 2.73
N LYS A 168 -9.70 -15.07 2.93
CA LYS A 168 -9.61 -13.60 2.76
C LYS A 168 -8.53 -13.00 3.65
N ALA A 169 -8.46 -13.46 4.90
CA ALA A 169 -7.42 -13.03 5.83
C ALA A 169 -6.01 -13.41 5.36
N MET A 170 -5.83 -14.60 4.77
CA MET A 170 -4.56 -15.02 4.17
C MET A 170 -4.17 -14.14 2.97
N GLN A 171 -5.09 -13.88 2.04
CA GLN A 171 -4.82 -13.02 0.88
C GLN A 171 -4.45 -11.59 1.32
N ARG A 172 -5.15 -11.03 2.31
CA ARG A 172 -4.82 -9.73 2.90
C ARG A 172 -3.45 -9.75 3.58
N ALA A 173 -3.16 -10.80 4.34
CA ALA A 173 -1.89 -10.95 5.06
C ALA A 173 -0.69 -10.98 4.10
N LEU A 174 -0.82 -11.59 2.91
CA LEU A 174 0.20 -11.60 1.87
C LEU A 174 0.55 -10.20 1.37
N ILE A 175 -0.42 -9.30 1.21
CA ILE A 175 -0.16 -7.91 0.82
C ILE A 175 0.62 -7.16 1.92
N GLN A 176 0.42 -7.52 3.18
CA GLN A 176 1.10 -6.94 4.35
C GLN A 176 2.05 -7.95 5.01
N TYR A 177 2.78 -8.72 4.22
CA TYR A 177 3.62 -9.83 4.70
C TYR A 177 4.71 -9.43 5.69
N ARG A 178 5.19 -8.18 5.67
CA ARG A 178 6.19 -7.67 6.63
C ARG A 178 5.62 -7.37 8.01
N ASN A 179 4.29 -7.34 8.16
CA ASN A 179 3.67 -7.12 9.46
C ASN A 179 3.84 -8.37 10.33
N PRO A 180 4.51 -8.28 11.50
CA PRO A 180 4.75 -9.45 12.36
C PRO A 180 3.48 -10.16 12.82
N LYS A 181 2.36 -9.47 12.88
CA LYS A 181 1.06 -10.03 13.26
C LYS A 181 0.49 -10.97 12.20
N ASN A 182 0.90 -10.79 10.96
CA ASN A 182 0.42 -11.57 9.82
C ASN A 182 1.27 -12.82 9.55
N TYR A 183 2.36 -13.02 10.29
CA TYR A 183 3.34 -14.06 10.01
C TYR A 183 2.74 -15.45 9.83
N ASP A 184 1.91 -15.89 10.75
CA ASP A 184 1.34 -17.25 10.75
C ASP A 184 0.40 -17.43 9.54
N LEU A 185 -0.41 -16.43 9.23
CA LEU A 185 -1.28 -16.42 8.04
C LEU A 185 -0.47 -16.42 6.74
N VAL A 186 0.64 -15.69 6.68
CA VAL A 186 1.52 -15.66 5.50
C VAL A 186 2.17 -17.01 5.29
N VAL A 187 2.70 -17.64 6.34
CA VAL A 187 3.30 -18.98 6.23
C VAL A 187 2.26 -20.02 5.79
N GLU A 188 1.07 -19.97 6.37
CA GLU A 188 -0.03 -20.86 5.99
C GLU A 188 -0.43 -20.64 4.52
N ALA A 189 -0.58 -19.39 4.09
CA ALA A 189 -0.92 -19.04 2.72
C ALA A 189 0.12 -19.54 1.72
N LEU A 190 1.41 -19.33 2.00
CA LEU A 190 2.52 -19.80 1.17
C LEU A 190 2.56 -21.32 1.08
N THR A 191 2.32 -22.00 2.21
CA THR A 191 2.27 -23.48 2.25
C THR A 191 1.12 -24.02 1.41
N LYS A 192 -0.08 -23.43 1.55
CA LYS A 192 -1.27 -23.81 0.77
C LYS A 192 -1.11 -23.50 -0.72
N ALA A 193 -0.43 -22.41 -1.06
CA ALA A 193 -0.11 -22.06 -2.46
C ALA A 193 1.03 -22.89 -3.07
N GLY A 194 1.68 -23.77 -2.28
CA GLY A 194 2.84 -24.56 -2.72
C GLY A 194 4.11 -23.71 -2.92
N ARG A 195 4.19 -22.51 -2.30
CA ARG A 195 5.28 -21.55 -2.46
C ARG A 195 6.14 -21.46 -1.18
N THR A 196 6.52 -22.60 -0.63
CA THR A 196 7.43 -22.69 0.53
C THR A 196 8.83 -22.17 0.24
N ASP A 197 9.21 -22.06 -1.04
CA ASP A 197 10.42 -21.41 -1.53
C ASP A 197 10.53 -19.92 -1.08
N LEU A 198 9.41 -19.27 -0.81
CA LEU A 198 9.35 -17.89 -0.32
C LEU A 198 9.50 -17.75 1.20
N ILE A 199 9.70 -18.88 1.90
CA ILE A 199 9.99 -18.92 3.35
C ILE A 199 11.47 -19.24 3.53
N GLY A 200 12.30 -18.25 3.81
CA GLY A 200 13.75 -18.44 3.89
C GLY A 200 14.50 -17.17 4.28
N PHE A 201 15.81 -17.21 4.08
CA PHE A 201 16.72 -16.10 4.43
C PHE A 201 17.15 -15.27 3.22
N ASP A 202 16.86 -15.75 2.03
CA ASP A 202 17.24 -15.11 0.77
C ASP A 202 16.44 -13.85 0.48
N LYS A 203 16.97 -13.01 -0.41
CA LYS A 203 16.31 -11.75 -0.83
C LYS A 203 14.95 -11.99 -1.52
N HIS A 204 14.77 -13.17 -2.11
CA HIS A 204 13.53 -13.56 -2.77
C HIS A 204 12.44 -14.04 -1.81
N CYS A 205 12.80 -14.33 -0.56
CA CYS A 205 11.83 -14.78 0.43
C CYS A 205 10.98 -13.64 0.96
N LEU A 206 9.70 -13.92 1.23
CA LEU A 206 8.78 -12.97 1.84
C LEU A 206 8.93 -12.92 3.36
N VAL A 207 9.11 -14.09 3.99
CA VAL A 207 9.25 -14.22 5.43
C VAL A 207 10.40 -15.16 5.80
N ARG A 208 11.00 -14.89 6.96
CA ARG A 208 12.06 -15.76 7.50
C ARG A 208 11.42 -16.87 8.34
N PRO A 209 11.94 -18.12 8.30
CA PRO A 209 11.45 -19.17 9.18
C PRO A 209 11.69 -18.78 10.64
N ARG A 210 10.67 -18.92 11.47
CA ARG A 210 10.84 -18.83 12.93
C ARG A 210 11.37 -20.18 13.40
N GLY A 211 12.55 -20.20 14.03
CA GLY A 211 13.08 -21.40 14.64
C GLY A 211 12.11 -21.95 15.70
N ILE A 212 12.07 -23.27 15.84
CA ILE A 212 11.39 -23.96 16.94
C ILE A 212 12.09 -23.49 18.23
N GLY A 213 11.54 -22.49 18.90
CA GLY A 213 12.16 -21.89 20.10
C GLY A 213 11.92 -20.39 20.29
N TYR A 214 11.42 -19.69 19.29
CA TYR A 214 11.01 -18.29 19.43
C TYR A 214 9.55 -18.16 19.94
N GLY A 215 9.25 -18.85 21.02
CA GLY A 215 8.11 -18.52 21.85
C GLY A 215 8.41 -17.20 22.57
N ARG A 216 7.57 -16.18 22.34
CA ARG A 216 7.45 -14.95 23.16
C ARG A 216 8.76 -14.38 23.73
N THR A 217 9.64 -13.89 22.90
CA THR A 217 10.66 -12.94 23.37
C THR A 217 10.03 -11.55 23.37
N ASN A 218 9.94 -10.96 24.56
CA ASN A 218 9.52 -9.59 24.79
C ASN A 218 10.32 -8.64 23.90
N ALA A 219 9.70 -7.54 23.46
CA ALA A 219 10.30 -6.54 22.58
C ALA A 219 11.64 -5.95 23.07
N LYS A 220 12.04 -6.22 24.32
CA LYS A 220 13.32 -5.80 24.91
C LYS A 220 14.53 -6.62 24.43
N ASP A 221 14.34 -7.87 23.97
CA ASP A 221 15.47 -8.75 23.62
C ASP A 221 15.94 -8.56 22.15
N ARG A 222 15.25 -7.78 21.35
CA ARG A 222 15.58 -7.57 19.92
C ARG A 222 16.76 -6.62 19.70
N TYR A 223 17.17 -5.87 20.71
CA TYR A 223 18.31 -4.95 20.64
C TYR A 223 19.62 -5.52 21.18
N ALA A 224 19.60 -6.72 21.72
CA ALA A 224 20.78 -7.32 22.37
C ALA A 224 21.68 -8.17 21.43
N VAL A 225 21.28 -8.43 20.18
CA VAL A 225 22.04 -9.32 19.26
C VAL A 225 22.98 -8.56 18.31
N GLY A 226 23.06 -7.23 18.41
CA GLY A 226 23.82 -6.37 17.48
C GLY A 226 25.27 -6.04 17.89
N ASP A 227 25.74 -6.46 19.08
CA ASP A 227 27.05 -5.94 19.57
C ASP A 227 27.95 -7.00 20.24
N LYS A 228 28.27 -8.08 19.53
CA LYS A 228 29.27 -9.05 19.96
C LYS A 228 30.58 -9.04 19.17
N ASN A 229 30.90 -7.96 18.45
CA ASN A 229 32.21 -7.85 17.78
C ASN A 229 32.89 -6.49 18.06
N ARG A 230 33.01 -6.12 19.34
CA ARG A 230 33.99 -5.13 19.75
C ARG A 230 34.69 -5.64 21.02
N ARG A 231 35.67 -6.50 20.84
CA ARG A 231 36.74 -6.76 21.82
C ARG A 231 37.85 -5.76 21.53
N THR A 232 38.21 -5.12 22.46
CA THR A 232 39.19 -5.00 23.51
C THR A 232 39.89 -3.65 23.45
N ALA A 233 39.80 -2.87 24.48
CA ALA A 233 40.96 -2.27 25.15
C ALA A 233 40.50 -1.31 26.26
N GLY A 234 41.06 -1.49 27.46
CA GLY A 234 41.30 -0.40 28.37
C GLY A 234 40.33 -0.30 29.58
N GLY A 235 40.88 -0.71 30.70
CA GLY A 235 40.28 -0.65 32.01
C GLY A 235 40.11 0.75 32.59
N GLY A 236 39.49 0.83 33.75
CA GLY A 236 39.51 2.00 34.61
C GLY A 236 38.25 2.15 35.48
N ASN A 237 38.46 1.90 36.74
CA ASN A 237 37.61 2.18 37.91
C ASN A 237 36.87 3.55 37.86
N ASN A 238 35.65 3.71 38.29
CA ASN A 238 35.37 4.21 39.64
C ASN A 238 33.88 4.45 39.93
N ARG A 239 33.57 4.33 41.19
CA ARG A 239 32.40 4.55 42.01
C ARG A 239 31.70 5.91 41.76
N GLY A 240 30.37 5.92 41.92
CA GLY A 240 29.63 7.15 42.16
C GLY A 240 28.11 6.96 42.17
N ARG A 241 27.56 6.93 43.34
CA ARG A 241 26.16 7.01 43.76
C ARG A 241 25.56 8.38 43.36
N ALA A 242 24.32 8.43 42.91
CA ALA A 242 23.28 9.32 43.48
C ALA A 242 21.96 9.28 42.71
N ASN A 243 20.89 9.30 43.47
CA ASN A 243 19.46 9.46 43.15
C ASN A 243 19.13 10.70 42.34
N ALA A 244 18.09 10.65 41.48
CA ALA A 244 16.95 11.56 41.57
C ALA A 244 15.90 11.38 40.46
N SER A 245 14.68 11.14 40.90
CA SER A 245 13.40 11.68 40.48
C SER A 245 12.91 11.55 39.03
N GLU A 246 11.77 10.89 38.98
CA GLU A 246 10.73 10.85 37.92
C GLU A 246 10.40 12.20 37.31
N LYS A 247 10.31 12.25 35.99
CA LYS A 247 9.38 13.15 35.28
C LYS A 247 8.62 12.36 34.22
N LYS A 248 7.36 12.09 34.50
CA LYS A 248 6.35 11.62 33.56
C LYS A 248 6.16 12.66 32.46
N ASN A 249 6.43 12.30 31.23
CA ASN A 249 6.07 13.08 30.07
C ASN A 249 5.02 12.32 29.25
N THR A 250 3.77 12.65 29.47
CA THR A 250 2.61 12.14 28.71
C THR A 250 2.54 12.84 27.35
N LYS A 251 2.89 12.15 26.30
CA LYS A 251 2.63 12.59 24.93
C LYS A 251 1.14 12.42 24.61
N LYS A 252 0.45 13.54 24.48
CA LYS A 252 -0.94 13.63 24.00
C LYS A 252 -0.99 13.25 22.53
N THR A 253 -1.72 12.19 22.20
CA THR A 253 -2.07 11.78 20.83
C THR A 253 -3.23 12.64 20.31
N ILE A 254 -3.15 13.02 19.03
CA ILE A 254 -4.03 13.94 18.28
C ILE A 254 -5.48 13.40 18.06
N ARG A 255 -5.98 12.52 18.93
CA ARG A 255 -7.29 11.87 18.72
C ARG A 255 -8.48 12.47 19.49
N ASN A 256 -8.30 13.60 20.22
CA ASN A 256 -9.32 14.15 21.13
C ASN A 256 -9.77 15.59 20.80
N VAL A 257 -9.97 15.95 19.52
CA VAL A 257 -10.44 17.31 19.18
C VAL A 257 -11.86 17.38 18.62
N HIS A 258 -12.62 16.31 18.57
CA HIS A 258 -14.01 16.38 18.07
C HIS A 258 -15.03 15.76 19.02
N HIS A 259 -15.11 16.26 20.27
CA HIS A 259 -16.34 16.16 21.08
C HIS A 259 -16.32 17.22 22.17
N LYS A 260 -16.83 18.41 21.85
CA LYS A 260 -17.53 19.31 22.76
C LYS A 260 -18.09 20.49 21.96
N LYS A 261 -19.39 20.49 21.75
CA LYS A 261 -20.39 21.44 22.20
C LYS A 261 -21.65 21.35 21.36
N ALA A 262 -22.61 20.65 21.86
CA ALA A 262 -24.02 20.99 21.71
C ALA A 262 -24.57 20.99 23.13
N GLY A 263 -24.92 22.14 23.64
CA GLY A 263 -25.48 22.32 24.97
C GLY A 263 -25.97 23.73 25.15
N ALA A 264 -27.29 23.87 25.05
CA ALA A 264 -28.18 24.78 25.77
C ALA A 264 -27.97 26.30 25.64
N GLY A 265 -28.94 26.95 25.10
CA GLY A 265 -29.27 28.34 25.27
C GLY A 265 -30.79 28.50 25.24
N LYS A 266 -31.41 28.47 26.42
CA LYS A 266 -32.77 28.99 26.64
C LYS A 266 -32.76 30.50 26.50
N LYS A 267 -33.62 31.05 25.74
CA LYS A 267 -34.74 31.98 26.03
C LYS A 267 -35.31 32.43 24.69
#